data_5119df7ee6d92ec9ed742512340a12c1
#
_entry.id   5119df7ee6d92ec9ed742512340a12c1
#
_cell.length_a   1.000
_cell.length_b   1.000
_cell.length_c   1.000
_cell.angle_alpha   90.00
_cell.angle_beta   90.00
_cell.angle_gamma   90.00
#
_symmetry.space_group_name_H-M   'P 1'
#
loop_
_entity.id
_entity.type
_entity.pdbx_description
1 polymer ?
#
loop_
_entity_poly.entity_id
_entity_poly.type
_entity_poly.pdbx_seq_one_letter_code
_entity_poly.pdbx_strand_id
1 'polypeptide(L)'
;MEKAYTEDKNFNQVDFTTEAFEKADYENCRFTNCNFSNTDLSKINFTDCSFTGCNLSMAKLGRTGFKDCTFSNCKLLGLHFEDCHEFLFSIHFNNCQLTLSSFYKRKIRNTNFKDCNLQEADFTESDLSSIVFDNCDMARAIFSNTLLEKADLRTSYNYSIDPEANRIRKAKFSLPAVIGLLDKYNLDIE
;
A
#
# COMPACT_ATOMS: atom_id res chain seq x y z
N MET A 1 12.24 -29.32 -4.91
CA MET A 1 12.84 -28.93 -3.62
C MET A 1 11.75 -28.25 -2.82
N GLU A 2 11.50 -28.70 -1.61
CA GLU A 2 10.64 -28.02 -0.66
C GLU A 2 11.23 -26.62 -0.40
N LYS A 3 10.41 -25.59 -0.38
CA LYS A 3 10.84 -24.24 -0.08
C LYS A 3 11.17 -24.14 1.41
N ALA A 4 12.25 -23.46 1.76
CA ALA A 4 12.59 -23.22 3.16
C ALA A 4 11.44 -22.50 3.88
N TYR A 5 11.28 -22.76 5.17
CA TYR A 5 10.21 -22.22 6.00
C TYR A 5 10.78 -21.69 7.31
N THR A 6 10.31 -20.52 7.71
CA THR A 6 10.78 -19.82 8.92
C THR A 6 9.59 -19.31 9.70
N GLU A 7 9.49 -19.70 10.97
CA GLU A 7 8.36 -19.35 11.84
C GLU A 7 8.85 -18.71 13.15
N ASP A 8 8.03 -17.83 13.72
CA ASP A 8 8.21 -17.23 15.05
C ASP A 8 9.56 -16.51 15.24
N LYS A 9 10.18 -16.01 14.17
CA LYS A 9 11.47 -15.32 14.25
C LYS A 9 11.31 -13.80 14.41
N ASN A 10 12.26 -13.22 15.15
CA ASN A 10 12.40 -11.79 15.30
C ASN A 10 13.72 -11.34 14.66
N PHE A 11 13.60 -10.44 13.69
CA PHE A 11 14.71 -9.79 13.03
C PHE A 11 14.75 -8.33 13.49
N ASN A 12 15.86 -7.88 14.04
CA ASN A 12 15.97 -6.52 14.57
C ASN A 12 17.24 -5.85 14.06
N GLN A 13 17.08 -4.68 13.44
CA GLN A 13 18.17 -3.86 12.91
C GLN A 13 19.09 -4.61 11.92
N VAL A 14 18.53 -5.54 11.14
CA VAL A 14 19.28 -6.29 10.12
C VAL A 14 19.29 -5.51 8.81
N ASP A 15 20.46 -5.38 8.19
CA ASP A 15 20.60 -4.79 6.86
C ASP A 15 20.70 -5.87 5.78
N PHE A 16 19.56 -6.21 5.19
CA PHE A 16 19.45 -7.20 4.12
C PHE A 16 19.92 -6.69 2.75
N THR A 17 20.45 -5.48 2.67
CA THR A 17 21.17 -5.01 1.47
C THR A 17 22.61 -5.52 1.46
N THR A 18 23.14 -5.86 2.63
CA THR A 18 24.51 -6.38 2.81
C THR A 18 24.50 -7.83 3.30
N GLU A 19 23.50 -8.23 4.06
CA GLU A 19 23.28 -9.60 4.51
C GLU A 19 22.29 -10.31 3.57
N ALA A 20 22.56 -11.59 3.27
CA ALA A 20 21.67 -12.36 2.42
C ALA A 20 20.33 -12.62 3.11
N PHE A 21 19.23 -12.20 2.48
CA PHE A 21 17.88 -12.55 2.91
C PHE A 21 17.52 -13.94 2.36
N GLU A 22 17.23 -14.89 3.23
CA GLU A 22 16.93 -16.26 2.83
C GLU A 22 15.61 -16.33 2.03
N LYS A 23 15.61 -17.04 0.90
CA LYS A 23 14.41 -17.29 0.07
C LYS A 23 13.54 -18.39 0.70
N ALA A 24 12.89 -18.06 1.82
CA ALA A 24 11.99 -18.93 2.57
C ALA A 24 10.55 -18.37 2.57
N ASP A 25 9.57 -19.15 3.02
CA ASP A 25 8.29 -18.64 3.46
C ASP A 25 8.37 -18.30 4.95
N TYR A 26 7.83 -17.13 5.32
CA TYR A 26 7.89 -16.60 6.68
C TYR A 26 6.49 -16.57 7.29
N GLU A 27 6.33 -17.13 8.48
CA GLU A 27 5.07 -17.12 9.24
C GLU A 27 5.29 -16.58 10.65
N ASN A 28 4.38 -15.75 11.13
CA ASN A 28 4.42 -15.11 12.45
C ASN A 28 5.78 -14.46 12.79
N CYS A 29 6.45 -13.93 11.76
CA CYS A 29 7.76 -13.28 11.92
C CYS A 29 7.64 -11.78 12.13
N ARG A 30 8.57 -11.21 12.90
CA ARG A 30 8.63 -9.77 13.17
C ARG A 30 9.93 -9.19 12.66
N PHE A 31 9.80 -8.15 11.84
CA PHE A 31 10.93 -7.40 11.31
C PHE A 31 10.89 -5.98 11.90
N THR A 32 11.89 -5.61 12.68
CA THR A 32 11.95 -4.31 13.35
C THR A 32 13.20 -3.55 12.91
N ASN A 33 13.02 -2.34 12.38
CA ASN A 33 14.10 -1.47 11.91
C ASN A 33 15.06 -2.14 10.90
N CYS A 34 14.55 -3.09 10.11
CA CYS A 34 15.34 -3.79 9.09
C CYS A 34 15.38 -3.01 7.78
N ASN A 35 16.48 -3.16 7.05
CA ASN A 35 16.66 -2.54 5.74
C ASN A 35 16.56 -3.59 4.63
N PHE A 36 15.51 -3.50 3.82
CA PHE A 36 15.26 -4.30 2.62
C PHE A 36 15.31 -3.46 1.33
N SER A 37 15.85 -2.24 1.38
CA SER A 37 15.84 -1.38 0.20
C SER A 37 16.53 -2.05 -0.99
N ASN A 38 15.88 -1.99 -2.17
CA ASN A 38 16.33 -2.66 -3.40
C ASN A 38 16.51 -4.19 -3.30
N THR A 39 16.12 -4.83 -2.21
CA THR A 39 16.23 -6.29 -2.04
C THR A 39 15.22 -7.02 -2.92
N ASP A 40 15.61 -8.18 -3.43
CA ASP A 40 14.69 -9.05 -4.18
C ASP A 40 13.92 -9.97 -3.23
N LEU A 41 12.65 -9.63 -2.97
CA LEU A 41 11.72 -10.41 -2.16
C LEU A 41 10.81 -11.31 -3.01
N SER A 42 11.10 -11.43 -4.31
CA SER A 42 10.25 -12.18 -5.23
C SER A 42 10.04 -13.63 -4.82
N LYS A 43 8.81 -14.12 -4.96
CA LYS A 43 8.38 -15.48 -4.65
C LYS A 43 8.48 -15.87 -3.16
N ILE A 44 8.63 -14.93 -2.26
CA ILE A 44 8.59 -15.15 -0.82
C ILE A 44 7.16 -14.92 -0.34
N ASN A 45 6.63 -15.78 0.54
CA ASN A 45 5.36 -15.54 1.19
C ASN A 45 5.61 -15.12 2.65
N PHE A 46 4.93 -14.06 3.04
CA PHE A 46 4.85 -13.61 4.42
C PHE A 46 3.41 -13.80 4.89
N THR A 47 3.21 -14.58 5.94
CA THR A 47 1.91 -14.84 6.56
C THR A 47 1.96 -14.38 8.02
N ASP A 48 0.97 -13.61 8.46
CA ASP A 48 0.87 -13.09 9.83
C ASP A 48 2.15 -12.35 10.30
N CYS A 49 2.86 -11.72 9.35
CA CYS A 49 4.12 -11.03 9.63
C CYS A 49 3.93 -9.54 9.90
N SER A 50 4.80 -8.99 10.75
CA SER A 50 4.82 -7.56 11.04
C SER A 50 6.16 -6.91 10.67
N PHE A 51 6.07 -5.73 10.06
CA PHE A 51 7.21 -4.89 9.70
C PHE A 51 7.06 -3.55 10.42
N THR A 52 8.00 -3.22 11.30
CA THR A 52 7.97 -1.98 12.06
C THR A 52 9.26 -1.19 11.86
N GLY A 53 9.14 0.07 11.41
CA GLY A 53 10.31 0.94 11.17
C GLY A 53 11.21 0.46 10.04
N CYS A 54 10.74 -0.45 9.18
CA CYS A 54 11.56 -1.04 8.12
C CYS A 54 11.61 -0.15 6.87
N ASN A 55 12.70 -0.29 6.12
CA ASN A 55 12.84 0.30 4.80
C ASN A 55 12.76 -0.78 3.71
N LEU A 56 11.68 -0.80 2.93
CA LEU A 56 11.51 -1.69 1.78
C LEU A 56 11.51 -0.92 0.45
N SER A 57 11.96 0.34 0.43
CA SER A 57 11.93 1.18 -0.76
C SER A 57 12.56 0.47 -1.96
N MET A 58 11.86 0.46 -3.11
CA MET A 58 12.31 -0.14 -4.36
C MET A 58 12.60 -1.65 -4.29
N ALA A 59 12.13 -2.37 -3.26
CA ALA A 59 12.25 -3.82 -3.18
C ALA A 59 11.45 -4.49 -4.33
N LYS A 60 11.95 -5.60 -4.88
CA LYS A 60 11.26 -6.34 -5.92
C LYS A 60 10.26 -7.30 -5.31
N LEU A 61 8.99 -7.20 -5.71
CA LEU A 61 7.86 -7.94 -5.16
C LEU A 61 7.26 -8.99 -6.11
N GLY A 62 7.99 -9.41 -7.13
CA GLY A 62 7.47 -10.35 -8.13
C GLY A 62 6.94 -11.66 -7.53
N ARG A 63 5.61 -11.84 -7.52
CA ARG A 63 4.92 -12.97 -6.88
C ARG A 63 5.18 -13.10 -5.37
N THR A 64 5.50 -12.02 -4.68
CA THR A 64 5.57 -12.00 -3.21
C THR A 64 4.16 -12.09 -2.64
N GLY A 65 3.95 -12.98 -1.66
CA GLY A 65 2.69 -13.05 -0.91
C GLY A 65 2.79 -12.25 0.39
N PHE A 66 1.77 -11.42 0.67
CA PHE A 66 1.59 -10.77 1.97
C PHE A 66 0.19 -11.12 2.47
N LYS A 67 0.08 -12.12 3.33
CA LYS A 67 -1.18 -12.54 3.92
C LYS A 67 -1.23 -12.09 5.38
N ASP A 68 -2.22 -11.27 5.69
CA ASP A 68 -2.46 -10.72 7.03
C ASP A 68 -1.22 -10.03 7.63
N CYS A 69 -0.52 -9.28 6.76
CA CYS A 69 0.69 -8.56 7.13
C CYS A 69 0.40 -7.13 7.55
N THR A 70 1.19 -6.61 8.50
CA THR A 70 1.09 -5.24 8.98
C THR A 70 2.42 -4.51 8.77
N PHE A 71 2.33 -3.31 8.18
CA PHE A 71 3.45 -2.38 8.06
C PHE A 71 3.19 -1.16 8.93
N SER A 72 4.11 -0.83 9.83
CA SER A 72 4.02 0.31 10.73
C SER A 72 5.29 1.15 10.69
N ASN A 73 5.15 2.45 10.48
CA ASN A 73 6.29 3.39 10.40
C ASN A 73 7.33 3.00 9.32
N CYS A 74 6.89 2.38 8.23
CA CYS A 74 7.79 1.86 7.19
C CYS A 74 7.97 2.83 6.01
N LYS A 75 9.15 2.73 5.37
CA LYS A 75 9.42 3.36 4.08
C LYS A 75 9.18 2.34 2.97
N LEU A 76 8.20 2.62 2.12
CA LEU A 76 7.71 1.73 1.08
C LEU A 76 7.72 2.43 -0.30
N LEU A 77 8.66 3.37 -0.49
CA LEU A 77 8.76 4.18 -1.69
C LEU A 77 8.89 3.32 -2.96
N GLY A 78 8.10 3.61 -3.97
CA GLY A 78 8.21 3.00 -5.30
C GLY A 78 7.99 1.48 -5.32
N LEU A 79 7.22 0.93 -4.39
CA LEU A 79 6.86 -0.49 -4.41
C LEU A 79 5.77 -0.78 -5.44
N HIS A 80 5.95 -1.83 -6.22
CA HIS A 80 5.00 -2.34 -7.19
C HIS A 80 4.17 -3.48 -6.59
N PHE A 81 3.07 -3.12 -5.90
CA PHE A 81 2.20 -4.12 -5.28
C PHE A 81 1.40 -4.92 -6.31
N GLU A 82 1.24 -4.43 -7.54
CA GLU A 82 0.64 -5.18 -8.65
C GLU A 82 1.40 -6.46 -9.00
N ASP A 83 2.70 -6.50 -8.72
CA ASP A 83 3.54 -7.68 -8.96
C ASP A 83 3.35 -8.78 -7.90
N CYS A 84 2.71 -8.46 -6.76
CA CYS A 84 2.47 -9.41 -5.68
C CYS A 84 1.52 -10.54 -6.08
N HIS A 85 1.58 -11.65 -5.33
CA HIS A 85 0.66 -12.77 -5.52
C HIS A 85 -0.80 -12.34 -5.29
N GLU A 86 -1.68 -12.64 -6.25
CA GLU A 86 -3.05 -12.11 -6.23
C GLU A 86 -3.88 -12.59 -5.02
N PHE A 87 -3.79 -13.89 -4.70
CA PHE A 87 -4.60 -14.52 -3.66
C PHE A 87 -4.02 -14.37 -2.25
N LEU A 88 -2.74 -13.99 -2.13
CA LEU A 88 -2.05 -13.77 -0.86
C LEU A 88 -1.79 -12.27 -0.68
N PHE A 89 -2.86 -11.47 -0.63
CA PHE A 89 -2.73 -10.02 -0.51
C PHE A 89 -3.75 -9.48 0.50
N SER A 90 -3.31 -9.42 1.76
CA SER A 90 -4.03 -8.79 2.86
C SER A 90 -3.01 -8.02 3.70
N ILE A 91 -3.03 -6.70 3.59
CA ILE A 91 -2.00 -5.82 4.18
C ILE A 91 -2.69 -4.66 4.89
N HIS A 92 -2.14 -4.27 6.04
CA HIS A 92 -2.51 -3.06 6.77
C HIS A 92 -1.32 -2.12 6.86
N PHE A 93 -1.54 -0.84 6.51
CA PHE A 93 -0.51 0.20 6.54
C PHE A 93 -0.86 1.23 7.62
N ASN A 94 0.09 1.51 8.51
CA ASN A 94 -0.04 2.51 9.57
C ASN A 94 1.21 3.40 9.60
N ASN A 95 1.03 4.70 9.40
CA ASN A 95 2.10 5.71 9.36
C ASN A 95 3.24 5.33 8.38
N CYS A 96 2.88 4.93 7.16
CA CYS A 96 3.82 4.49 6.13
C CYS A 96 4.02 5.52 5.02
N GLN A 97 5.26 5.55 4.48
CA GLN A 97 5.63 6.34 3.31
C GLN A 97 5.47 5.47 2.05
N LEU A 98 4.37 5.65 1.32
CA LEU A 98 4.00 4.89 0.12
C LEU A 98 4.11 5.74 -1.16
N THR A 99 4.90 6.82 -1.11
CA THR A 99 5.10 7.71 -2.26
C THR A 99 5.57 6.92 -3.48
N LEU A 100 4.98 7.19 -4.67
CA LEU A 100 5.29 6.52 -5.92
C LEU A 100 5.03 4.99 -5.91
N SER A 101 4.30 4.45 -4.95
CA SER A 101 3.93 3.03 -4.97
C SER A 101 2.79 2.79 -5.96
N SER A 102 2.72 1.57 -6.52
CA SER A 102 1.67 1.21 -7.45
C SER A 102 0.82 0.06 -6.93
N PHE A 103 -0.50 0.27 -7.04
CA PHE A 103 -1.56 -0.71 -6.79
C PHE A 103 -2.37 -0.99 -8.07
N TYR A 104 -1.77 -0.76 -9.23
CA TYR A 104 -2.40 -0.92 -10.53
C TYR A 104 -3.16 -2.25 -10.65
N LYS A 105 -4.44 -2.19 -11.02
CA LYS A 105 -5.32 -3.36 -11.16
C LYS A 105 -5.49 -4.25 -9.92
N ARG A 106 -5.08 -3.80 -8.72
CA ARG A 106 -5.20 -4.60 -7.50
C ARG A 106 -6.60 -4.53 -6.89
N LYS A 107 -7.05 -5.66 -6.34
CA LYS A 107 -8.23 -5.73 -5.48
C LYS A 107 -7.77 -5.68 -4.03
N ILE A 108 -7.95 -4.53 -3.37
CA ILE A 108 -7.41 -4.29 -2.02
C ILE A 108 -8.50 -3.88 -1.02
N ARG A 109 -9.70 -4.46 -1.17
CA ARG A 109 -10.86 -4.14 -0.32
C ARG A 109 -10.66 -4.35 1.17
N ASN A 110 -9.75 -5.24 1.55
CA ASN A 110 -9.44 -5.57 2.96
C ASN A 110 -8.17 -4.85 3.47
N THR A 111 -7.63 -3.93 2.69
CA THR A 111 -6.47 -3.14 3.07
C THR A 111 -6.93 -1.89 3.82
N ASN A 112 -6.24 -1.53 4.88
CA ASN A 112 -6.43 -0.27 5.59
C ASN A 112 -5.20 0.60 5.44
N PHE A 113 -5.44 1.88 5.11
CA PHE A 113 -4.40 2.91 5.10
C PHE A 113 -4.72 3.90 6.21
N LYS A 114 -3.83 4.02 7.17
CA LYS A 114 -3.96 4.98 8.26
C LYS A 114 -2.69 5.81 8.40
N ASP A 115 -2.85 7.14 8.49
CA ASP A 115 -1.75 8.09 8.64
C ASP A 115 -0.66 7.93 7.57
N CYS A 116 -1.04 7.56 6.33
CA CYS A 116 -0.08 7.23 5.27
C CYS A 116 0.17 8.39 4.31
N ASN A 117 1.40 8.49 3.84
CA ASN A 117 1.74 9.32 2.69
C ASN A 117 1.60 8.49 1.42
N LEU A 118 0.58 8.81 0.60
CA LEU A 118 0.24 8.17 -0.67
C LEU A 118 0.48 9.11 -1.86
N GLN A 119 1.37 10.09 -1.69
CA GLN A 119 1.70 11.03 -2.76
C GLN A 119 2.20 10.29 -4.00
N GLU A 120 1.64 10.64 -5.17
CA GLU A 120 1.99 10.03 -6.46
C GLU A 120 1.76 8.50 -6.51
N ALA A 121 0.98 7.93 -5.60
CA ALA A 121 0.61 6.52 -5.65
C ALA A 121 -0.36 6.25 -6.83
N ASP A 122 -0.17 5.14 -7.53
CA ASP A 122 -1.01 4.75 -8.67
C ASP A 122 -2.07 3.72 -8.26
N PHE A 123 -3.34 4.13 -8.33
CA PHE A 123 -4.53 3.30 -8.09
C PHE A 123 -5.32 3.03 -9.39
N THR A 124 -4.72 3.21 -10.55
CA THR A 124 -5.37 3.00 -11.85
C THR A 124 -5.96 1.59 -11.94
N GLU A 125 -7.22 1.50 -12.36
CA GLU A 125 -8.00 0.26 -12.53
C GLU A 125 -8.10 -0.62 -11.25
N SER A 126 -7.74 -0.09 -10.07
CA SER A 126 -7.81 -0.85 -8.82
C SER A 126 -9.23 -0.90 -8.24
N ASP A 127 -9.51 -1.93 -7.44
CA ASP A 127 -10.76 -2.07 -6.69
C ASP A 127 -10.54 -1.69 -5.22
N LEU A 128 -10.94 -0.47 -4.90
CA LEU A 128 -10.90 0.16 -3.58
C LEU A 128 -12.30 0.23 -2.95
N SER A 129 -13.21 -0.61 -3.39
CA SER A 129 -14.59 -0.58 -2.90
C SER A 129 -14.65 -0.82 -1.39
N SER A 130 -15.33 0.07 -0.67
CA SER A 130 -15.50 0.05 0.80
C SER A 130 -14.22 0.22 1.61
N ILE A 131 -13.11 0.58 1.00
CA ILE A 131 -11.86 0.87 1.70
C ILE A 131 -11.99 2.10 2.60
N VAL A 132 -11.18 2.17 3.63
CA VAL A 132 -11.04 3.37 4.48
C VAL A 132 -9.62 3.92 4.32
N PHE A 133 -9.56 5.17 3.88
CA PHE A 133 -8.34 5.96 3.92
C PHE A 133 -8.44 6.93 5.10
N ASP A 134 -7.74 6.61 6.18
CA ASP A 134 -7.77 7.40 7.41
C ASP A 134 -6.55 8.31 7.51
N ASN A 135 -6.78 9.63 7.43
CA ASN A 135 -5.76 10.67 7.53
C ASN A 135 -4.57 10.47 6.55
N CYS A 136 -4.88 10.19 5.26
CA CYS A 136 -3.87 9.96 4.24
C CYS A 136 -3.66 11.20 3.36
N ASP A 137 -2.39 11.52 3.05
CA ASP A 137 -2.03 12.52 2.04
C ASP A 137 -1.96 11.86 0.66
N MET A 138 -2.82 12.31 -0.26
CA MET A 138 -2.95 11.75 -1.60
C MET A 138 -2.56 12.75 -2.70
N ALA A 139 -1.67 13.70 -2.39
CA ALA A 139 -1.24 14.69 -3.38
C ALA A 139 -0.70 13.99 -4.64
N ARG A 140 -1.29 14.33 -5.80
CA ARG A 140 -0.94 13.75 -7.10
C ARG A 140 -1.12 12.23 -7.22
N ALA A 141 -1.84 11.58 -6.29
CA ALA A 141 -2.22 10.17 -6.45
C ALA A 141 -3.11 10.00 -7.69
N ILE A 142 -2.91 8.91 -8.42
CA ILE A 142 -3.58 8.66 -9.71
C ILE A 142 -4.78 7.74 -9.48
N PHE A 143 -5.96 8.25 -9.87
CA PHE A 143 -7.21 7.50 -9.88
C PHE A 143 -7.79 7.54 -11.30
N SER A 144 -7.70 6.44 -12.02
CA SER A 144 -8.25 6.30 -13.38
C SER A 144 -8.94 4.94 -13.51
N ASN A 145 -10.21 4.93 -13.90
CA ASN A 145 -11.04 3.71 -13.93
C ASN A 145 -11.06 2.94 -12.61
N THR A 146 -10.87 3.65 -11.49
CA THR A 146 -10.78 3.07 -10.14
C THR A 146 -12.18 2.84 -9.57
N LEU A 147 -12.38 1.69 -8.89
CA LEU A 147 -13.62 1.40 -8.17
C LEU A 147 -13.50 1.92 -6.73
N LEU A 148 -14.19 3.01 -6.43
CA LEU A 148 -14.22 3.68 -5.11
C LEU A 148 -15.62 3.60 -4.47
N GLU A 149 -16.47 2.67 -4.91
CA GLU A 149 -17.82 2.55 -4.38
C GLU A 149 -17.82 2.32 -2.87
N LYS A 150 -18.51 3.19 -2.13
CA LYS A 150 -18.56 3.19 -0.65
C LYS A 150 -17.22 3.42 0.05
N ALA A 151 -16.17 3.79 -0.66
CA ALA A 151 -14.89 4.17 -0.04
C ALA A 151 -15.07 5.35 0.92
N ASP A 152 -14.30 5.39 1.99
CA ASP A 152 -14.34 6.46 2.98
C ASP A 152 -13.04 7.27 2.93
N LEU A 153 -13.14 8.51 2.43
CA LEU A 153 -12.02 9.45 2.29
C LEU A 153 -12.22 10.71 3.16
N ARG A 154 -13.13 10.67 4.14
CA ARG A 154 -13.52 11.87 4.89
C ARG A 154 -12.38 12.54 5.66
N THR A 155 -11.39 11.78 6.08
CA THR A 155 -10.24 12.28 6.84
C THR A 155 -9.00 12.48 5.97
N SER A 156 -9.03 12.01 4.72
CA SER A 156 -7.92 12.14 3.77
C SER A 156 -7.99 13.44 2.98
N TYR A 157 -6.87 13.85 2.40
CA TYR A 157 -6.72 15.18 1.81
C TYR A 157 -5.79 15.18 0.58
N ASN A 158 -5.76 16.31 -0.13
CA ASN A 158 -4.96 16.56 -1.33
C ASN A 158 -5.25 15.60 -2.52
N TYR A 159 -6.35 14.86 -2.50
CA TYR A 159 -6.71 14.03 -3.65
C TYR A 159 -7.36 14.84 -4.76
N SER A 160 -7.13 14.42 -5.99
CA SER A 160 -7.84 14.87 -7.19
C SER A 160 -8.44 13.63 -7.86
N ILE A 161 -9.78 13.53 -7.86
CA ILE A 161 -10.50 12.34 -8.37
C ILE A 161 -11.55 12.81 -9.37
N ASP A 162 -11.40 12.45 -10.64
CA ASP A 162 -12.43 12.70 -11.64
C ASP A 162 -13.63 11.76 -11.41
N PRO A 163 -14.83 12.28 -11.05
CA PRO A 163 -16.00 11.45 -10.80
C PRO A 163 -16.56 10.78 -12.06
N GLU A 164 -16.21 11.26 -13.27
CA GLU A 164 -16.65 10.67 -14.53
C GLU A 164 -15.73 9.52 -14.98
N ALA A 165 -14.46 9.60 -14.63
CA ALA A 165 -13.47 8.56 -14.92
C ALA A 165 -13.43 7.44 -13.87
N ASN A 166 -14.12 7.60 -12.72
CA ASN A 166 -14.05 6.67 -11.60
C ASN A 166 -15.45 6.28 -11.09
N ARG A 167 -15.57 5.14 -10.42
CA ARG A 167 -16.84 4.71 -9.82
C ARG A 167 -16.90 5.10 -8.34
N ILE A 168 -17.49 6.27 -8.05
CA ILE A 168 -17.54 6.84 -6.70
C ILE A 168 -18.89 6.71 -6.00
N ARG A 169 -19.80 5.85 -6.47
CA ARG A 169 -21.15 5.73 -5.91
C ARG A 169 -21.10 5.44 -4.41
N LYS A 170 -21.75 6.30 -3.60
CA LYS A 170 -21.79 6.25 -2.13
C LYS A 170 -20.41 6.36 -1.46
N ALA A 171 -19.36 6.77 -2.17
CA ALA A 171 -18.12 7.17 -1.53
C ALA A 171 -18.36 8.38 -0.60
N LYS A 172 -17.59 8.45 0.48
CA LYS A 172 -17.73 9.50 1.50
C LYS A 172 -16.55 10.45 1.43
N PHE A 173 -16.86 11.73 1.34
CA PHE A 173 -15.88 12.81 1.31
C PHE A 173 -16.21 13.82 2.41
N SER A 174 -15.23 14.58 2.88
CA SER A 174 -15.47 15.75 3.73
C SER A 174 -15.82 16.98 2.88
N LEU A 175 -16.55 17.93 3.44
CA LEU A 175 -16.86 19.19 2.74
C LEU A 175 -15.61 19.96 2.30
N PRO A 176 -14.56 20.12 3.12
CA PRO A 176 -13.35 20.82 2.69
C PRO A 176 -12.60 20.13 1.55
N ALA A 177 -12.57 18.79 1.55
CA ALA A 177 -11.78 18.05 0.56
C ALA A 177 -12.57 17.65 -0.70
N VAL A 178 -13.91 17.82 -0.72
CA VAL A 178 -14.73 17.51 -1.89
C VAL A 178 -14.35 18.34 -3.13
N ILE A 179 -13.69 19.46 -2.94
CA ILE A 179 -13.16 20.31 -4.01
C ILE A 179 -12.26 19.52 -4.97
N GLY A 180 -11.53 18.52 -4.50
CA GLY A 180 -10.70 17.64 -5.33
C GLY A 180 -11.49 16.78 -6.33
N LEU A 181 -12.84 16.75 -6.27
CA LEU A 181 -13.68 16.16 -7.31
C LEU A 181 -13.97 17.13 -8.46
N LEU A 182 -13.64 18.40 -8.28
CA LEU A 182 -13.93 19.48 -9.22
C LEU A 182 -12.67 19.99 -9.93
N ASP A 183 -11.50 19.52 -9.56
CA ASP A 183 -10.21 19.99 -10.10
C ASP A 183 -10.16 19.98 -11.62
N LYS A 184 -10.76 18.96 -12.26
CA LYS A 184 -10.77 18.84 -13.72
C LYS A 184 -11.51 19.99 -14.44
N TYR A 185 -12.40 20.70 -13.74
CA TYR A 185 -13.18 21.79 -14.32
C TYR A 185 -12.47 23.14 -14.22
N ASN A 186 -11.34 23.21 -13.51
CA ASN A 186 -10.57 24.45 -13.30
C ASN A 186 -11.45 25.62 -12.85
N LEU A 187 -12.28 25.38 -11.83
CA LEU A 187 -13.24 26.35 -11.31
C LEU A 187 -12.55 27.34 -10.36
N ASP A 188 -13.03 28.56 -10.36
CA ASP A 188 -12.71 29.53 -9.33
C ASP A 188 -13.73 29.40 -8.20
N ILE A 189 -13.30 29.02 -7.02
CA ILE A 189 -14.17 28.72 -5.87
C ILE A 189 -13.74 29.60 -4.71
N GLU A 190 -14.64 30.51 -4.30
CA GLU A 190 -14.45 31.46 -3.21
C GLU A 190 -15.08 30.99 -1.88
#